data_3bad61b2cf9711a5f16d080a32078fe9
#
_entry.id   3bad61b2cf9711a5f16d080a32078fe9
#
_cell.length_a   1.000
_cell.length_b   1.000
_cell.length_c   1.000
_cell.angle_alpha   90.00
_cell.angle_beta   90.00
_cell.angle_gamma   90.00
#
_symmetry.space_group_name_H-M   'P 1'
#
loop_
_entity.id
_entity.type
_entity.pdbx_description
1 polymer ?
#
loop_
_entity_poly.entity_id
_entity_poly.type
_entity_poly.pdbx_seq_one_letter_code
_entity_poly.pdbx_strand_id
1 'polypeptide(L)'
;MRIFTALFLCASIFFAADRDANAAEAAKALPYDDIRQNYAKDAILNMTKHHIMYGMGGRRFEPLKAISRAEFITMIDRLLAIKPVASAIPSFSDVPKTAWYYEWIQPAVQLNIAEGTSAGRFEPGRSVTREEAAVIMARALQQNVEASSDVPDKMFQDQELIHPWAISSVDRLFHMGLVAGNNGNYLPQDLITRQEAAVLMNRIWTHPGWSEQLQAAQPAVIQLGWQYGQTTQQFEQQVANSEVNTLSPRWYFLSKTGEFEDQTDASLITWAHKRGKSVWAMVGNRSSQESTHSMLTDVNQRQAFVRHLTERVRTYGIDGLNIDFENMMPEDRNAFTAFIIDLHDAMKSIPAKLSVNVSPDLGTDWTAVFDYSALAQHADYIVLMGYDEHWGGSPIAGSVSSLPWLRLGLETLLKQAPASKVILALPLYTRNWKQDANGLTKSEDISLLKQNELVLTKNVTTLWDDRLGQYYGQYYDSGLSNRLWLEDGRSLSQKISLGELHAIAGYGYWYMGGESADVWPSVRNAIRFSSYNFSS
;
A
#
# COMPACT_ATOMS: atom_id res chain seq x y z
N MET A 1 -11.26 -78.97 9.81
CA MET A 1 -10.93 -77.75 9.07
C MET A 1 -11.78 -76.59 9.60
N ARG A 2 -11.63 -76.21 10.89
CA ARG A 2 -12.37 -75.08 11.53
C ARG A 2 -11.67 -74.58 12.79
N ILE A 3 -10.36 -74.47 12.82
CA ILE A 3 -9.62 -73.92 13.98
C ILE A 3 -8.58 -72.80 13.60
N PHE A 4 -8.40 -72.50 12.32
CA PHE A 4 -7.37 -71.50 11.91
C PHE A 4 -7.86 -70.08 11.64
N THR A 5 -9.18 -69.77 11.76
CA THR A 5 -9.73 -68.45 11.41
C THR A 5 -9.92 -67.49 12.60
N ALA A 6 -9.80 -67.98 13.84
CA ALA A 6 -10.02 -67.13 15.04
C ALA A 6 -8.77 -66.43 15.56
N LEU A 7 -7.54 -66.91 15.22
CA LEU A 7 -6.31 -66.27 15.70
C LEU A 7 -5.87 -65.03 14.87
N PHE A 8 -6.33 -64.87 13.63
CA PHE A 8 -5.98 -63.74 12.79
C PHE A 8 -6.83 -62.49 13.07
N LEU A 9 -8.02 -62.63 13.67
CA LEU A 9 -8.89 -61.50 13.97
C LEU A 9 -8.47 -60.74 15.26
N CYS A 10 -7.89 -61.46 16.24
CA CYS A 10 -7.43 -60.84 17.48
C CYS A 10 -6.13 -60.06 17.31
N ALA A 11 -5.22 -60.47 16.40
CA ALA A 11 -3.95 -59.76 16.16
C ALA A 11 -4.18 -58.46 15.41
N SER A 12 -5.17 -58.39 14.50
CA SER A 12 -5.49 -57.15 13.77
C SER A 12 -6.19 -56.10 14.63
N ILE A 13 -6.95 -56.51 15.66
CA ILE A 13 -7.63 -55.58 16.58
C ILE A 13 -6.61 -54.95 17.57
N PHE A 14 -5.58 -55.70 18.02
CA PHE A 14 -4.53 -55.16 18.87
C PHE A 14 -3.62 -54.19 18.12
N PHE A 15 -3.28 -54.44 16.85
CA PHE A 15 -2.47 -53.50 16.04
C PHE A 15 -3.22 -52.25 15.62
N ALA A 16 -4.55 -52.26 15.50
CA ALA A 16 -5.36 -51.08 15.22
C ALA A 16 -5.52 -50.22 16.49
N ALA A 17 -5.77 -50.84 17.65
CA ALA A 17 -5.89 -50.10 18.92
C ALA A 17 -4.60 -49.42 19.36
N ASP A 18 -3.43 -50.03 19.13
CA ASP A 18 -2.11 -49.40 19.40
C ASP A 18 -1.79 -48.26 18.40
N ARG A 19 -2.23 -48.36 17.15
CA ARG A 19 -2.07 -47.25 16.18
C ARG A 19 -2.98 -46.08 16.52
N ASP A 20 -4.20 -46.30 16.93
CA ASP A 20 -5.12 -45.22 17.33
C ASP A 20 -4.73 -44.60 18.67
N ALA A 21 -4.21 -45.39 19.62
CA ALA A 21 -3.66 -44.91 20.88
C ALA A 21 -2.38 -44.06 20.65
N ASN A 22 -1.46 -44.50 19.81
CA ASN A 22 -0.27 -43.78 19.43
C ASN A 22 -0.59 -42.51 18.59
N ALA A 23 -1.58 -42.55 17.71
CA ALA A 23 -2.06 -41.39 16.97
C ALA A 23 -2.77 -40.38 17.90
N ALA A 24 -3.56 -40.84 18.88
CA ALA A 24 -4.18 -40.00 19.90
C ALA A 24 -3.17 -39.41 20.88
N GLU A 25 -2.10 -40.12 21.21
CA GLU A 25 -0.99 -39.63 22.05
C GLU A 25 -0.07 -38.69 21.30
N ALA A 26 0.19 -38.92 20.01
CA ALA A 26 0.89 -37.97 19.12
C ALA A 26 0.08 -36.69 18.91
N ALA A 27 -1.25 -36.76 18.84
CA ALA A 27 -2.15 -35.60 18.77
C ALA A 27 -2.19 -34.78 20.08
N LYS A 28 -1.75 -35.37 21.21
CA LYS A 28 -1.61 -34.69 22.52
C LYS A 28 -0.20 -34.19 22.82
N ALA A 29 0.78 -34.51 21.98
CA ALA A 29 2.16 -34.01 22.19
C ALA A 29 2.22 -32.52 21.90
N LEU A 30 2.63 -31.73 22.90
CA LEU A 30 2.86 -30.30 22.74
C LEU A 30 4.02 -30.05 21.77
N PRO A 31 3.94 -29.01 20.93
CA PRO A 31 5.02 -28.65 20.01
C PRO A 31 6.29 -28.22 20.73
N TYR A 32 6.18 -27.80 22.00
CA TYR A 32 7.26 -27.34 22.86
C TYR A 32 7.24 -28.05 24.20
N ASP A 33 8.42 -28.42 24.68
CA ASP A 33 8.57 -29.19 25.93
C ASP A 33 8.59 -28.29 27.19
N ASP A 34 8.91 -26.98 27.01
CA ASP A 34 9.13 -26.00 28.08
C ASP A 34 7.91 -25.13 28.41
N ILE A 35 6.70 -25.51 27.92
CA ILE A 35 5.47 -24.74 28.17
C ILE A 35 4.42 -25.48 28.98
N ARG A 36 4.69 -26.71 29.46
CA ARG A 36 3.67 -27.61 30.07
C ARG A 36 2.94 -27.01 31.26
N GLN A 37 3.64 -26.29 32.13
CA GLN A 37 3.11 -25.65 33.34
C GLN A 37 3.11 -24.11 33.25
N ASN A 38 3.17 -23.57 32.03
CA ASN A 38 3.24 -22.15 31.80
C ASN A 38 1.82 -21.54 31.72
N TYR A 39 1.58 -20.42 32.37
CA TYR A 39 0.30 -19.71 32.35
C TYR A 39 -0.09 -19.25 30.93
N ALA A 40 0.89 -18.97 30.07
CA ALA A 40 0.70 -18.54 28.71
C ALA A 40 0.58 -19.72 27.71
N LYS A 41 0.53 -20.97 28.17
CA LYS A 41 0.53 -22.17 27.32
C LYS A 41 -0.47 -22.08 26.19
N ASP A 42 -1.73 -21.77 26.48
CA ASP A 42 -2.79 -21.75 25.48
C ASP A 42 -2.59 -20.61 24.46
N ALA A 43 -2.12 -19.44 24.92
CA ALA A 43 -1.75 -18.33 24.05
C ALA A 43 -0.59 -18.70 23.12
N ILE A 44 0.46 -19.34 23.64
CA ILE A 44 1.60 -19.79 22.85
C ILE A 44 1.16 -20.80 21.78
N LEU A 45 0.33 -21.78 22.14
CA LEU A 45 -0.19 -22.76 21.19
C LEU A 45 -1.05 -22.12 20.11
N ASN A 46 -1.92 -21.17 20.47
CA ASN A 46 -2.77 -20.46 19.53
C ASN A 46 -1.93 -19.59 18.56
N MET A 47 -0.96 -18.82 19.07
CA MET A 47 -0.08 -17.99 18.25
C MET A 47 0.80 -18.83 17.32
N THR A 48 1.22 -20.02 17.77
CA THR A 48 1.96 -20.98 16.93
C THR A 48 1.09 -21.55 15.81
N LYS A 49 -0.13 -21.96 16.14
CA LYS A 49 -1.12 -22.49 15.18
C LYS A 49 -1.40 -21.49 14.06
N HIS A 50 -1.47 -20.20 14.38
CA HIS A 50 -1.74 -19.14 13.42
C HIS A 50 -0.47 -18.54 12.79
N HIS A 51 0.69 -19.18 12.98
CA HIS A 51 1.98 -18.77 12.40
C HIS A 51 2.44 -17.35 12.79
N ILE A 52 1.92 -16.81 13.90
CA ILE A 52 2.31 -15.50 14.43
C ILE A 52 3.63 -15.62 15.18
N MET A 53 3.77 -16.67 16.00
CA MET A 53 4.99 -16.96 16.75
C MET A 53 5.52 -18.38 16.45
N TYR A 54 6.82 -18.55 16.57
CA TYR A 54 7.48 -19.85 16.40
C TYR A 54 8.43 -20.12 17.57
N GLY A 55 8.77 -21.41 17.78
CA GLY A 55 9.80 -21.80 18.73
C GLY A 55 11.23 -21.42 18.30
N MET A 56 12.16 -21.57 19.24
CA MET A 56 13.58 -21.22 19.05
C MET A 56 14.44 -22.40 18.56
N GLY A 57 13.81 -23.53 18.22
CA GLY A 57 14.47 -24.77 17.84
C GLY A 57 14.50 -25.80 18.97
N GLY A 58 14.87 -27.05 18.66
CA GLY A 58 14.97 -28.14 19.65
C GLY A 58 13.72 -28.37 20.48
N ARG A 59 12.50 -28.16 19.92
CA ARG A 59 11.20 -28.22 20.62
C ARG A 59 11.10 -27.29 21.83
N ARG A 60 11.78 -26.13 21.79
CA ARG A 60 11.74 -25.12 22.85
C ARG A 60 11.08 -23.84 22.35
N PHE A 61 10.24 -23.24 23.19
CA PHE A 61 9.65 -21.92 22.97
C PHE A 61 10.45 -20.80 23.66
N GLU A 62 11.13 -21.13 24.75
CA GLU A 62 11.86 -20.19 25.63
C GLU A 62 10.95 -19.08 26.19
N PRO A 63 9.90 -19.43 26.95
CA PRO A 63 8.85 -18.49 27.34
C PRO A 63 9.33 -17.30 28.18
N LEU A 64 10.37 -17.50 29.01
CA LEU A 64 10.91 -16.46 29.90
C LEU A 64 11.99 -15.57 29.25
N LYS A 65 12.40 -15.90 28.02
CA LYS A 65 13.40 -15.11 27.31
C LYS A 65 12.83 -13.77 26.91
N ALA A 66 13.58 -12.69 27.13
CA ALA A 66 13.25 -11.36 26.62
C ALA A 66 13.25 -11.36 25.09
N ILE A 67 12.27 -10.64 24.50
CA ILE A 67 12.11 -10.55 23.06
C ILE A 67 12.88 -9.37 22.48
N SER A 68 13.51 -9.55 21.33
CA SER A 68 14.17 -8.45 20.62
C SER A 68 13.17 -7.59 19.82
N ARG A 69 13.57 -6.35 19.49
CA ARG A 69 12.76 -5.44 18.68
C ARG A 69 12.40 -6.05 17.32
N ALA A 70 13.35 -6.69 16.64
CA ALA A 70 13.10 -7.35 15.36
C ALA A 70 12.09 -8.50 15.49
N GLU A 71 12.20 -9.33 16.55
CA GLU A 71 11.24 -10.40 16.80
C GLU A 71 9.84 -9.86 17.09
N PHE A 72 9.73 -8.81 17.92
CA PHE A 72 8.45 -8.22 18.29
C PHE A 72 7.73 -7.60 17.08
N ILE A 73 8.44 -6.83 16.25
CA ILE A 73 7.90 -6.28 15.00
C ILE A 73 7.43 -7.38 14.06
N THR A 74 8.24 -8.43 13.85
CA THR A 74 7.87 -9.55 12.99
C THR A 74 6.58 -10.25 13.45
N MET A 75 6.36 -10.34 14.76
CA MET A 75 5.13 -10.90 15.32
C MET A 75 3.93 -9.99 15.04
N ILE A 76 4.09 -8.69 15.19
CA ILE A 76 3.04 -7.69 14.88
C ILE A 76 2.67 -7.77 13.40
N ASP A 77 3.63 -7.77 12.51
CA ASP A 77 3.38 -7.86 11.08
C ASP A 77 2.58 -9.12 10.72
N ARG A 78 2.96 -10.27 11.30
CA ARG A 78 2.23 -11.53 11.11
C ARG A 78 0.82 -11.48 11.70
N LEU A 79 0.66 -10.89 12.88
CA LEU A 79 -0.65 -10.69 13.51
C LEU A 79 -1.59 -9.90 12.61
N LEU A 80 -1.08 -8.82 12.01
CA LEU A 80 -1.82 -7.93 11.11
C LEU A 80 -1.86 -8.41 9.65
N ALA A 81 -1.37 -9.61 9.36
CA ALA A 81 -1.24 -10.16 8.00
C ALA A 81 -0.47 -9.23 7.03
N ILE A 82 0.41 -8.39 7.56
CA ILE A 82 1.36 -7.57 6.80
C ILE A 82 2.40 -8.48 6.17
N LYS A 83 2.72 -8.26 4.90
CA LYS A 83 3.68 -9.07 4.14
C LYS A 83 5.07 -8.44 4.19
N PRO A 84 6.14 -9.26 4.16
CA PRO A 84 7.51 -8.75 4.08
C PRO A 84 7.72 -7.93 2.81
N VAL A 85 8.59 -6.92 2.90
CA VAL A 85 8.91 -5.98 1.80
C VAL A 85 10.42 -5.98 1.54
N ALA A 86 10.80 -6.37 0.32
CA ALA A 86 12.18 -6.37 -0.14
C ALA A 86 12.57 -4.98 -0.68
N SER A 87 12.69 -3.97 0.20
CA SER A 87 13.09 -2.63 -0.21
C SER A 87 14.54 -2.58 -0.70
N ALA A 88 14.81 -1.84 -1.77
CA ALA A 88 16.16 -1.60 -2.24
C ALA A 88 16.93 -0.61 -1.34
N ILE A 89 16.19 0.28 -0.67
CA ILE A 89 16.75 1.33 0.18
C ILE A 89 16.48 0.99 1.65
N PRO A 90 17.52 0.70 2.45
CA PRO A 90 17.34 0.41 3.87
C PRO A 90 16.82 1.63 4.63
N SER A 91 15.81 1.43 5.48
CA SER A 91 15.31 2.49 6.36
C SER A 91 16.30 2.84 7.49
N PHE A 92 17.20 1.91 7.85
CA PHE A 92 18.19 2.08 8.92
C PHE A 92 19.53 1.46 8.58
N SER A 93 20.61 2.10 9.01
CA SER A 93 21.99 1.68 8.73
C SER A 93 22.42 0.38 9.44
N ASP A 94 21.75 0.05 10.55
CA ASP A 94 22.02 -1.15 11.36
C ASP A 94 21.03 -2.31 11.07
N VAL A 95 20.28 -2.22 9.98
CA VAL A 95 19.37 -3.26 9.48
C VAL A 95 19.87 -3.74 8.11
N PRO A 96 20.86 -4.66 8.07
CA PRO A 96 21.45 -5.10 6.82
C PRO A 96 20.48 -5.96 6.01
N LYS A 97 20.51 -5.83 4.67
CA LYS A 97 19.63 -6.56 3.75
C LYS A 97 19.73 -8.10 3.88
N THR A 98 20.84 -8.60 4.37
CA THR A 98 21.05 -10.05 4.59
C THR A 98 20.44 -10.57 5.88
N ALA A 99 19.97 -9.70 6.77
CA ALA A 99 19.35 -10.10 8.01
C ALA A 99 17.95 -10.67 7.78
N TRP A 100 17.59 -11.74 8.50
CA TRP A 100 16.27 -12.39 8.39
C TRP A 100 15.10 -11.47 8.69
N TYR A 101 15.33 -10.41 9.48
CA TYR A 101 14.33 -9.42 9.87
C TYR A 101 14.26 -8.23 8.92
N TYR A 102 15.14 -8.10 7.92
CA TYR A 102 15.17 -6.94 7.04
C TYR A 102 13.82 -6.65 6.41
N GLU A 103 13.28 -7.66 5.72
CA GLU A 103 12.02 -7.52 4.98
C GLU A 103 10.79 -7.35 5.89
N TRP A 104 10.90 -7.66 7.19
CA TRP A 104 9.84 -7.44 8.18
C TRP A 104 9.89 -6.05 8.81
N ILE A 105 11.06 -5.46 8.98
CA ILE A 105 11.19 -4.11 9.54
C ILE A 105 10.71 -3.06 8.53
N GLN A 106 10.90 -3.28 7.22
CA GLN A 106 10.51 -2.30 6.21
C GLN A 106 9.01 -1.93 6.26
N PRO A 107 8.06 -2.87 6.20
CA PRO A 107 6.63 -2.53 6.23
C PRO A 107 6.20 -1.89 7.56
N ALA A 108 6.74 -2.32 8.68
CA ALA A 108 6.43 -1.70 9.97
C ALA A 108 6.81 -0.21 10.03
N VAL A 109 7.94 0.15 9.39
CA VAL A 109 8.37 1.56 9.26
C VAL A 109 7.52 2.32 8.24
N GLN A 110 7.21 1.71 7.11
CA GLN A 110 6.36 2.29 6.07
C GLN A 110 4.97 2.65 6.59
N LEU A 111 4.44 1.84 7.51
CA LEU A 111 3.12 2.00 8.13
C LEU A 111 3.14 2.78 9.46
N ASN A 112 4.30 3.36 9.82
CA ASN A 112 4.50 4.09 11.09
C ASN A 112 4.21 3.25 12.36
N ILE A 113 4.24 1.92 12.26
CA ILE A 113 4.11 1.01 13.42
C ILE A 113 5.39 1.09 14.26
N ALA A 114 6.54 1.16 13.60
CA ALA A 114 7.84 1.22 14.26
C ALA A 114 8.69 2.39 13.77
N GLU A 115 9.46 2.95 14.68
CA GLU A 115 10.45 4.00 14.43
C GLU A 115 11.83 3.57 14.90
N GLY A 116 12.85 4.30 14.48
CA GLY A 116 14.20 4.13 14.99
C GLY A 116 14.33 4.56 16.45
N THR A 117 15.37 4.08 17.12
CA THR A 117 15.74 4.49 18.50
C THR A 117 16.56 5.78 18.51
N SER A 118 17.19 6.09 17.38
CA SER A 118 17.95 7.31 17.12
C SER A 118 18.07 7.54 15.61
N ALA A 119 18.64 8.65 15.20
CA ALA A 119 18.82 8.99 13.80
C ALA A 119 19.52 7.86 13.01
N GLY A 120 18.79 7.23 12.10
CA GLY A 120 19.27 6.19 11.21
C GLY A 120 19.56 4.82 11.87
N ARG A 121 19.13 4.58 13.12
CA ARG A 121 19.33 3.30 13.83
C ARG A 121 18.01 2.72 14.35
N PHE A 122 17.86 1.41 14.21
CA PHE A 122 16.71 0.63 14.68
C PHE A 122 17.00 -0.19 15.93
N GLU A 123 18.22 -0.65 16.11
CA GLU A 123 18.68 -1.56 17.16
C GLU A 123 17.90 -2.90 17.18
N PRO A 124 17.91 -3.68 16.09
CA PRO A 124 17.05 -4.85 15.91
C PRO A 124 17.26 -5.95 16.96
N GLY A 125 18.47 -6.08 17.49
CA GLY A 125 18.83 -7.07 18.51
C GLY A 125 18.56 -6.63 19.97
N ARG A 126 18.25 -5.36 20.23
CA ARG A 126 17.96 -4.85 21.57
C ARG A 126 16.61 -5.42 22.06
N SER A 127 16.58 -5.84 23.31
CA SER A 127 15.33 -6.28 23.94
C SER A 127 14.36 -5.12 24.13
N VAL A 128 13.07 -5.38 24.01
CA VAL A 128 11.98 -4.40 24.13
C VAL A 128 11.54 -4.29 25.58
N THR A 129 11.41 -3.07 26.10
CA THR A 129 10.78 -2.83 27.41
C THR A 129 9.25 -2.91 27.31
N ARG A 130 8.56 -3.07 28.43
CA ARG A 130 7.11 -3.17 28.45
C ARG A 130 6.43 -1.87 27.97
N GLU A 131 6.96 -0.70 28.30
CA GLU A 131 6.45 0.57 27.80
C GLU A 131 6.70 0.78 26.30
N GLU A 132 7.86 0.34 25.76
CA GLU A 132 8.12 0.36 24.33
C GLU A 132 7.18 -0.57 23.56
N ALA A 133 6.94 -1.78 24.10
CA ALA A 133 5.98 -2.71 23.54
C ALA A 133 4.57 -2.12 23.47
N ALA A 134 4.17 -1.35 24.50
CA ALA A 134 2.88 -0.67 24.51
C ALA A 134 2.78 0.40 23.40
N VAL A 135 3.80 1.22 23.20
CA VAL A 135 3.79 2.24 22.14
C VAL A 135 3.74 1.61 20.74
N ILE A 136 4.58 0.61 20.50
CA ILE A 136 4.58 -0.09 19.20
C ILE A 136 3.21 -0.76 18.96
N MET A 137 2.63 -1.38 19.98
CA MET A 137 1.31 -2.02 19.85
C MET A 137 0.18 -1.02 19.67
N ALA A 138 0.19 0.12 20.39
CA ALA A 138 -0.80 1.16 20.20
C ALA A 138 -0.80 1.68 18.75
N ARG A 139 0.38 1.91 18.17
CA ARG A 139 0.53 2.27 16.76
C ARG A 139 0.03 1.16 15.81
N ALA A 140 0.36 -0.08 16.11
CA ALA A 140 -0.09 -1.25 15.33
C ALA A 140 -1.61 -1.41 15.32
N LEU A 141 -2.27 -1.01 16.42
CA LEU A 141 -3.73 -1.00 16.53
C LEU A 141 -4.36 0.36 16.14
N GLN A 142 -3.59 1.24 15.51
CA GLN A 142 -4.02 2.57 15.05
C GLN A 142 -4.62 3.44 16.17
N GLN A 143 -4.19 3.19 17.42
CA GLN A 143 -4.54 4.00 18.56
C GLN A 143 -3.56 5.18 18.65
N ASN A 144 -3.68 6.13 17.73
CA ASN A 144 -2.86 7.34 17.70
C ASN A 144 -3.28 8.22 18.88
N VAL A 145 -2.61 8.05 20.00
CA VAL A 145 -2.81 8.87 21.19
C VAL A 145 -1.74 9.95 21.15
N GLU A 146 -2.15 11.19 20.84
CA GLU A 146 -1.26 12.32 21.06
C GLU A 146 -0.84 12.36 22.53
N ALA A 147 0.41 12.74 22.79
CA ALA A 147 0.87 12.94 24.16
C ALA A 147 -0.02 14.01 24.81
N SER A 148 -0.98 13.58 25.63
CA SER A 148 -1.85 14.49 26.37
C SER A 148 -1.07 15.13 27.49
N SER A 149 -1.30 16.43 27.73
CA SER A 149 -0.84 17.12 28.93
C SER A 149 -1.58 16.63 30.17
N ASP A 150 -2.73 15.98 29.99
CA ASP A 150 -3.52 15.45 31.07
C ASP A 150 -2.93 14.11 31.52
N VAL A 151 -2.50 14.07 32.78
CA VAL A 151 -2.04 12.82 33.38
C VAL A 151 -3.27 11.92 33.59
N PRO A 152 -3.26 10.68 33.00
CA PRO A 152 -4.36 9.75 33.22
C PRO A 152 -4.61 9.46 34.70
N ASP A 153 -5.84 9.05 35.05
CA ASP A 153 -6.13 8.53 36.36
C ASP A 153 -5.15 7.44 36.77
N LYS A 154 -4.90 7.30 38.08
CA LYS A 154 -3.89 6.38 38.59
C LYS A 154 -4.24 4.91 38.29
N MET A 155 -3.68 4.36 37.22
CA MET A 155 -3.85 2.97 36.80
C MET A 155 -2.96 1.98 37.56
N PHE A 156 -1.72 2.40 37.85
CA PHE A 156 -0.68 1.56 38.46
C PHE A 156 -0.01 2.28 39.61
N GLN A 157 0.52 1.52 40.58
CA GLN A 157 1.21 2.07 41.72
C GLN A 157 2.51 2.79 41.34
N ASP A 158 3.18 2.29 40.29
CA ASP A 158 4.44 2.77 39.75
C ASP A 158 4.27 3.61 38.46
N GLN A 159 3.09 4.23 38.28
CA GLN A 159 2.78 4.99 37.05
C GLN A 159 3.77 6.13 36.79
N GLU A 160 4.33 6.73 37.83
CA GLU A 160 5.36 7.77 37.73
C GLU A 160 6.68 7.30 37.11
N LEU A 161 6.90 5.99 37.01
CA LEU A 161 8.06 5.39 36.33
C LEU A 161 7.85 5.21 34.83
N ILE A 162 6.62 5.37 34.33
CA ILE A 162 6.32 5.33 32.90
C ILE A 162 6.79 6.64 32.27
N HIS A 163 7.60 6.57 31.23
CA HIS A 163 8.06 7.77 30.54
C HIS A 163 6.90 8.55 29.89
N PRO A 164 6.97 9.90 29.84
CA PRO A 164 5.90 10.74 29.26
C PRO A 164 5.50 10.35 27.83
N TRP A 165 6.44 9.88 27.02
CA TRP A 165 6.15 9.46 25.63
C TRP A 165 5.36 8.14 25.55
N ALA A 166 5.31 7.33 26.61
CA ALA A 166 4.65 6.03 26.63
C ALA A 166 3.31 6.04 27.39
N ILE A 167 3.10 7.00 28.29
CA ILE A 167 2.00 6.95 29.26
C ILE A 167 0.62 6.86 28.59
N SER A 168 0.38 7.65 27.55
CA SER A 168 -0.89 7.63 26.80
C SER A 168 -1.14 6.30 26.09
N SER A 169 -0.08 5.66 25.56
CA SER A 169 -0.18 4.34 24.94
C SER A 169 -0.46 3.24 25.97
N VAL A 170 0.19 3.29 27.13
CA VAL A 170 -0.04 2.34 28.22
C VAL A 170 -1.47 2.48 28.75
N ASP A 171 -1.94 3.71 28.99
CA ASP A 171 -3.30 4.02 29.40
C ASP A 171 -4.33 3.46 28.42
N ARG A 172 -4.15 3.76 27.14
CA ARG A 172 -5.05 3.28 26.08
C ARG A 172 -5.14 1.76 26.04
N LEU A 173 -4.00 1.07 26.05
CA LEU A 173 -3.98 -0.39 26.00
C LEU A 173 -4.51 -1.03 27.32
N PHE A 174 -4.35 -0.35 28.45
CA PHE A 174 -4.95 -0.77 29.71
C PHE A 174 -6.48 -0.73 29.65
N HIS A 175 -7.07 0.37 29.20
CA HIS A 175 -8.52 0.49 29.00
C HIS A 175 -9.08 -0.47 27.96
N MET A 176 -8.29 -0.83 26.93
CA MET A 176 -8.63 -1.89 25.98
C MET A 176 -8.49 -3.31 26.57
N GLY A 177 -8.03 -3.47 27.80
CA GLY A 177 -7.82 -4.78 28.45
C GLY A 177 -6.65 -5.58 27.89
N LEU A 178 -5.77 -4.95 27.09
CA LEU A 178 -4.64 -5.62 26.43
C LEU A 178 -3.43 -5.74 27.35
N VAL A 179 -3.18 -4.75 28.19
CA VAL A 179 -2.10 -4.77 29.18
C VAL A 179 -2.66 -4.77 30.59
N ALA A 180 -1.90 -5.32 31.52
CA ALA A 180 -2.23 -5.36 32.94
C ALA A 180 -0.94 -5.28 33.76
N GLY A 181 -1.10 -4.85 35.03
CA GLY A 181 -0.01 -4.84 36.00
C GLY A 181 0.21 -6.20 36.67
N ASN A 182 1.31 -6.28 37.38
CA ASN A 182 1.61 -7.37 38.33
C ASN A 182 1.60 -6.80 39.75
N ASN A 183 0.72 -7.31 40.64
CA ASN A 183 0.55 -6.79 41.99
C ASN A 183 0.34 -5.25 42.04
N GLY A 184 -0.39 -4.69 41.09
CA GLY A 184 -0.66 -3.27 40.99
C GLY A 184 0.43 -2.40 40.34
N ASN A 185 1.56 -2.97 39.93
CA ASN A 185 2.65 -2.29 39.21
C ASN A 185 2.68 -2.65 37.75
N TYR A 186 2.95 -1.68 36.89
CA TYR A 186 3.14 -1.88 35.45
C TYR A 186 4.52 -2.42 35.06
N LEU A 187 5.56 -2.02 35.80
CA LEU A 187 6.97 -2.34 35.59
C LEU A 187 7.44 -1.90 34.19
N PRO A 188 7.39 -0.59 33.86
CA PRO A 188 7.57 -0.10 32.51
C PRO A 188 8.93 -0.41 31.89
N GLN A 189 10.00 -0.44 32.72
CA GLN A 189 11.38 -0.68 32.28
C GLN A 189 11.74 -2.17 32.21
N ASP A 190 10.91 -3.06 32.73
CA ASP A 190 11.13 -4.50 32.60
C ASP A 190 11.06 -4.93 31.14
N LEU A 191 11.85 -5.90 30.78
CA LEU A 191 11.87 -6.45 29.41
C LEU A 191 10.65 -7.36 29.21
N ILE A 192 9.90 -7.15 28.12
CA ILE A 192 8.81 -8.05 27.77
C ILE A 192 9.36 -9.42 27.35
N THR A 193 8.82 -10.47 27.93
CA THR A 193 9.19 -11.85 27.63
C THR A 193 8.37 -12.42 26.48
N ARG A 194 8.85 -13.51 25.86
CA ARG A 194 8.16 -14.20 24.77
C ARG A 194 6.75 -14.70 25.15
N GLN A 195 6.57 -15.17 26.41
CA GLN A 195 5.25 -15.57 26.91
C GLN A 195 4.30 -14.38 27.08
N GLU A 196 4.77 -13.23 27.54
CA GLU A 196 3.96 -12.01 27.67
C GLU A 196 3.56 -11.46 26.31
N ALA A 197 4.49 -11.45 25.34
CA ALA A 197 4.19 -11.12 23.96
C ALA A 197 3.13 -12.09 23.36
N ALA A 198 3.24 -13.39 23.62
CA ALA A 198 2.23 -14.37 23.16
C ALA A 198 0.84 -14.08 23.75
N VAL A 199 0.76 -13.73 25.03
CA VAL A 199 -0.52 -13.38 25.68
C VAL A 199 -1.10 -12.10 25.09
N LEU A 200 -0.28 -11.07 24.86
CA LEU A 200 -0.71 -9.82 24.24
C LEU A 200 -1.27 -10.04 22.83
N MET A 201 -0.50 -10.74 21.96
CA MET A 201 -0.94 -11.08 20.62
C MET A 201 -2.23 -11.92 20.61
N ASN A 202 -2.33 -12.89 21.53
CA ASN A 202 -3.49 -13.75 21.64
C ASN A 202 -4.75 -12.98 22.07
N ARG A 203 -4.64 -12.01 22.98
CA ARG A 203 -5.77 -11.15 23.37
C ARG A 203 -6.32 -10.40 22.17
N ILE A 204 -5.44 -9.86 21.31
CA ILE A 204 -5.83 -9.15 20.09
C ILE A 204 -6.49 -10.12 19.09
N TRP A 205 -5.85 -11.28 18.85
CA TRP A 205 -6.33 -12.28 17.90
C TRP A 205 -7.70 -12.86 18.27
N THR A 206 -7.98 -13.01 19.56
CA THR A 206 -9.24 -13.57 20.06
C THR A 206 -10.27 -12.52 20.46
N HIS A 207 -9.97 -11.24 20.30
CA HIS A 207 -10.91 -10.16 20.63
C HIS A 207 -12.13 -10.23 19.71
N PRO A 208 -13.37 -10.29 20.24
CA PRO A 208 -14.59 -10.52 19.46
C PRO A 208 -14.79 -9.54 18.31
N GLY A 209 -14.48 -8.25 18.52
CA GLY A 209 -14.66 -7.21 17.51
C GLY A 209 -13.52 -7.14 16.47
N TRP A 210 -12.36 -7.78 16.69
CA TRP A 210 -11.18 -7.66 15.83
C TRP A 210 -10.81 -8.95 15.10
N SER A 211 -11.16 -10.10 15.66
CA SER A 211 -10.82 -11.42 15.13
C SER A 211 -11.29 -11.61 13.68
N GLU A 212 -12.49 -11.15 13.35
CA GLU A 212 -13.04 -11.28 11.99
C GLU A 212 -12.26 -10.43 10.99
N GLN A 213 -11.95 -9.17 11.31
CA GLN A 213 -11.21 -8.29 10.41
C GLN A 213 -9.74 -8.71 10.21
N LEU A 214 -9.09 -9.26 11.25
CA LEU A 214 -7.74 -9.82 11.12
C LEU A 214 -7.68 -11.00 10.15
N GLN A 215 -8.77 -11.76 10.03
CA GLN A 215 -8.90 -12.95 9.18
C GLN A 215 -9.62 -12.66 7.85
N ALA A 216 -10.21 -11.48 7.69
CA ALA A 216 -10.92 -11.10 6.47
C ALA A 216 -10.00 -11.04 5.25
N ALA A 217 -10.57 -11.21 4.07
CA ALA A 217 -9.86 -10.90 2.83
C ALA A 217 -9.53 -9.40 2.75
N GLN A 218 -8.52 -9.07 1.96
CA GLN A 218 -8.19 -7.66 1.70
C GLN A 218 -9.37 -6.96 1.01
N PRO A 219 -9.68 -5.69 1.37
CA PRO A 219 -10.68 -4.91 0.69
C PRO A 219 -10.41 -4.81 -0.82
N ALA A 220 -11.47 -4.95 -1.61
CA ALA A 220 -11.39 -4.75 -3.05
C ALA A 220 -11.54 -3.25 -3.35
N VAL A 221 -10.45 -2.61 -3.76
CA VAL A 221 -10.41 -1.23 -4.25
C VAL A 221 -9.95 -1.23 -5.71
N ILE A 222 -10.27 -0.19 -6.46
CA ILE A 222 -9.80 -0.05 -7.84
C ILE A 222 -8.28 0.14 -7.83
N GLN A 223 -7.58 -0.69 -8.62
CA GLN A 223 -6.15 -0.62 -8.84
C GLN A 223 -5.92 -0.47 -10.35
N LEU A 224 -5.86 0.78 -10.83
CA LEU A 224 -5.76 1.09 -12.25
C LEU A 224 -4.30 1.13 -12.69
N GLY A 225 -3.91 0.40 -13.73
CA GLY A 225 -2.56 0.43 -14.28
C GLY A 225 -2.52 0.84 -15.74
N TRP A 226 -1.73 1.87 -16.09
CA TRP A 226 -1.56 2.30 -17.48
C TRP A 226 -0.45 1.57 -18.20
N GLN A 227 -0.75 1.14 -19.43
CA GLN A 227 0.24 0.67 -20.40
C GLN A 227 0.92 1.86 -21.07
N TYR A 228 2.26 1.93 -21.02
CA TYR A 228 3.03 2.96 -21.70
C TYR A 228 4.34 2.40 -22.25
N GLY A 229 4.45 2.29 -23.56
CA GLY A 229 5.69 1.83 -24.24
C GLY A 229 5.96 0.32 -24.19
N GLN A 230 5.12 -0.48 -23.50
CA GLN A 230 5.24 -1.93 -23.45
C GLN A 230 4.46 -2.59 -24.59
N THR A 231 4.91 -3.79 -25.00
CA THR A 231 4.07 -4.73 -25.75
C THR A 231 2.94 -5.27 -24.86
N THR A 232 1.87 -5.77 -25.47
CA THR A 232 0.78 -6.43 -24.77
C THR A 232 1.28 -7.52 -23.81
N GLN A 233 2.18 -8.39 -24.28
CA GLN A 233 2.74 -9.47 -23.47
C GLN A 233 3.53 -8.96 -22.24
N GLN A 234 4.33 -7.91 -22.42
CA GLN A 234 5.05 -7.29 -21.29
C GLN A 234 4.09 -6.69 -20.27
N PHE A 235 3.05 -6.00 -20.73
CA PHE A 235 2.03 -5.44 -19.88
C PHE A 235 1.26 -6.53 -19.11
N GLU A 236 0.85 -7.61 -19.78
CA GLU A 236 0.24 -8.78 -19.15
C GLU A 236 1.10 -9.36 -18.02
N GLN A 237 2.42 -9.49 -18.24
CA GLN A 237 3.36 -9.99 -17.24
C GLN A 237 3.46 -9.05 -16.03
N GLN A 238 3.53 -7.75 -16.26
CA GLN A 238 3.59 -6.75 -15.20
C GLN A 238 2.29 -6.75 -14.37
N VAL A 239 1.15 -6.75 -15.03
CA VAL A 239 -0.16 -6.83 -14.36
C VAL A 239 -0.33 -8.13 -13.58
N ALA A 240 0.16 -9.25 -14.10
CA ALA A 240 0.09 -10.54 -13.39
C ALA A 240 0.90 -10.57 -12.08
N ASN A 241 1.96 -9.77 -12.00
CA ASN A 241 2.85 -9.65 -10.83
C ASN A 241 2.53 -8.43 -9.94
N SER A 242 1.38 -7.81 -10.14
CA SER A 242 0.96 -6.58 -9.47
C SER A 242 -0.37 -6.73 -8.73
N GLU A 243 -0.78 -5.67 -8.03
CA GLU A 243 -2.12 -5.54 -7.45
C GLU A 243 -3.16 -4.97 -8.44
N VAL A 244 -2.77 -4.63 -9.66
CA VAL A 244 -3.64 -4.04 -10.68
C VAL A 244 -4.78 -4.98 -11.03
N ASN A 245 -6.02 -4.48 -10.94
CA ASN A 245 -7.24 -5.19 -11.30
C ASN A 245 -8.01 -4.50 -12.46
N THR A 246 -7.60 -3.29 -12.84
CA THR A 246 -8.18 -2.50 -13.92
C THR A 246 -7.06 -2.03 -14.83
N LEU A 247 -7.05 -2.52 -16.06
CA LEU A 247 -6.03 -2.25 -17.05
C LEU A 247 -6.43 -1.04 -17.91
N SER A 248 -5.53 -0.09 -18.10
CA SER A 248 -5.77 1.06 -18.96
C SER A 248 -4.76 1.11 -20.12
N PRO A 249 -5.01 0.32 -21.19
CA PRO A 249 -4.19 0.36 -22.40
C PRO A 249 -4.47 1.64 -23.19
N ARG A 250 -3.43 2.23 -23.77
CA ARG A 250 -3.49 3.46 -24.57
C ARG A 250 -3.93 3.17 -26.01
N TRP A 251 -5.22 2.94 -26.21
CA TRP A 251 -5.73 2.44 -27.48
C TRP A 251 -6.39 3.48 -28.38
N TYR A 252 -7.06 4.48 -27.81
CA TYR A 252 -7.82 5.44 -28.61
C TYR A 252 -7.20 6.81 -28.53
N PHE A 253 -7.12 7.47 -29.68
CA PHE A 253 -6.62 8.83 -29.72
C PHE A 253 -7.40 9.70 -30.71
N LEU A 254 -7.52 10.97 -30.34
CA LEU A 254 -7.72 12.04 -31.28
C LEU A 254 -6.33 12.39 -31.85
N SER A 255 -6.12 12.15 -33.16
CA SER A 255 -4.85 12.46 -33.81
C SER A 255 -4.63 13.97 -33.89
N LYS A 256 -3.39 14.37 -34.24
CA LYS A 256 -3.08 15.78 -34.50
C LYS A 256 -3.81 16.34 -35.74
N THR A 257 -4.36 15.49 -36.60
CA THR A 257 -5.17 15.86 -37.77
C THR A 257 -6.67 15.81 -37.50
N GLY A 258 -7.08 15.49 -36.24
CA GLY A 258 -8.49 15.39 -35.85
C GLY A 258 -9.15 14.03 -36.16
N GLU A 259 -8.38 13.04 -36.63
CA GLU A 259 -8.89 11.70 -36.93
C GLU A 259 -8.93 10.81 -35.68
N PHE A 260 -9.86 9.84 -35.69
CA PHE A 260 -9.91 8.80 -34.66
C PHE A 260 -8.86 7.71 -34.93
N GLU A 261 -7.95 7.53 -33.98
CA GLU A 261 -6.97 6.43 -34.02
C GLU A 261 -7.44 5.28 -33.13
N ASP A 262 -7.32 4.04 -33.61
CA ASP A 262 -7.70 2.81 -32.93
C ASP A 262 -6.53 1.83 -32.90
N GLN A 263 -6.09 1.45 -31.71
CA GLN A 263 -5.00 0.51 -31.47
C GLN A 263 -5.46 -0.67 -30.60
N THR A 264 -6.75 -1.03 -30.68
CA THR A 264 -7.34 -2.09 -29.85
C THR A 264 -6.64 -3.43 -30.05
N ASP A 265 -6.19 -4.04 -28.98
CA ASP A 265 -5.72 -5.42 -28.94
C ASP A 265 -6.72 -6.31 -28.17
N ALA A 266 -7.58 -7.02 -28.90
CA ALA A 266 -8.60 -7.90 -28.33
C ALA A 266 -8.00 -9.08 -27.51
N SER A 267 -6.72 -9.42 -27.73
CA SER A 267 -6.05 -10.47 -26.95
C SER A 267 -5.91 -10.06 -25.48
N LEU A 268 -5.60 -8.79 -25.21
CA LEU A 268 -5.50 -8.24 -23.84
C LEU A 268 -6.85 -8.30 -23.12
N ILE A 269 -7.95 -8.00 -23.80
CA ILE A 269 -9.30 -8.08 -23.20
C ILE A 269 -9.59 -9.53 -22.78
N THR A 270 -9.34 -10.47 -23.71
CA THR A 270 -9.52 -11.89 -23.43
C THR A 270 -8.66 -12.36 -22.25
N TRP A 271 -7.41 -11.91 -22.21
CA TRP A 271 -6.47 -12.25 -21.13
C TRP A 271 -6.92 -11.69 -19.79
N ALA A 272 -7.36 -10.43 -19.76
CA ALA A 272 -7.83 -9.73 -18.54
C ALA A 272 -9.09 -10.38 -17.97
N HIS A 273 -10.12 -10.61 -18.80
CA HIS A 273 -11.38 -11.21 -18.39
C HIS A 273 -11.21 -12.63 -17.86
N LYS A 274 -10.33 -13.45 -18.44
CA LYS A 274 -9.99 -14.78 -17.91
C LYS A 274 -9.41 -14.74 -16.48
N ARG A 275 -8.94 -13.56 -16.03
CA ARG A 275 -8.35 -13.33 -14.70
C ARG A 275 -9.21 -12.48 -13.80
N GLY A 276 -10.45 -12.20 -14.20
CA GLY A 276 -11.39 -11.37 -13.44
C GLY A 276 -10.94 -9.89 -13.33
N LYS A 277 -10.16 -9.41 -14.32
CA LYS A 277 -9.68 -8.04 -14.39
C LYS A 277 -10.47 -7.25 -15.43
N SER A 278 -10.69 -5.95 -15.17
CA SER A 278 -11.38 -5.03 -16.08
C SER A 278 -10.41 -4.34 -17.03
N VAL A 279 -10.90 -3.93 -18.20
CA VAL A 279 -10.15 -3.12 -19.16
C VAL A 279 -10.88 -1.79 -19.38
N TRP A 280 -10.27 -0.68 -18.97
CA TRP A 280 -10.72 0.69 -19.24
C TRP A 280 -9.77 1.33 -20.24
N ALA A 281 -10.15 1.27 -21.53
CA ALA A 281 -9.28 1.75 -22.59
C ALA A 281 -9.03 3.26 -22.45
N MET A 282 -7.77 3.66 -22.44
CA MET A 282 -7.38 5.07 -22.39
C MET A 282 -7.67 5.75 -23.72
N VAL A 283 -8.22 6.95 -23.63
CA VAL A 283 -8.55 7.83 -24.76
C VAL A 283 -7.76 9.12 -24.60
N GLY A 284 -6.76 9.35 -25.43
CA GLY A 284 -5.90 10.53 -25.40
C GLY A 284 -6.13 11.48 -26.59
N ASN A 285 -5.63 12.70 -26.47
CA ASN A 285 -5.72 13.74 -27.51
C ASN A 285 -4.36 14.11 -28.14
N ARG A 286 -3.33 13.29 -27.97
CA ARG A 286 -1.96 13.56 -28.43
C ARG A 286 -1.41 14.91 -27.95
N SER A 287 -1.96 15.47 -26.87
CA SER A 287 -1.65 16.79 -26.31
C SER A 287 -1.72 17.93 -27.36
N SER A 288 -2.60 17.79 -28.37
CA SER A 288 -2.78 18.74 -29.46
C SER A 288 -3.91 19.71 -29.15
N GLN A 289 -3.59 20.95 -28.81
CA GLN A 289 -4.59 21.98 -28.49
C GLN A 289 -5.55 22.22 -29.66
N GLU A 290 -5.01 22.43 -30.86
CA GLU A 290 -5.78 22.81 -32.05
C GLU A 290 -6.82 21.75 -32.45
N SER A 291 -6.41 20.48 -32.60
CA SER A 291 -7.31 19.41 -32.98
C SER A 291 -8.32 19.11 -31.86
N THR A 292 -7.91 19.23 -30.59
CA THR A 292 -8.81 19.08 -29.45
C THR A 292 -9.87 20.16 -29.42
N HIS A 293 -9.48 21.43 -29.55
CA HIS A 293 -10.39 22.57 -29.65
C HIS A 293 -11.42 22.37 -30.79
N SER A 294 -10.91 22.03 -31.98
CA SER A 294 -11.77 21.78 -33.16
C SER A 294 -12.80 20.68 -32.90
N MET A 295 -12.35 19.53 -32.37
CA MET A 295 -13.24 18.40 -32.09
C MET A 295 -14.26 18.72 -30.98
N LEU A 296 -13.85 19.40 -29.92
CA LEU A 296 -14.73 19.72 -28.80
C LEU A 296 -15.80 20.76 -29.16
N THR A 297 -15.45 21.77 -29.95
CA THR A 297 -16.34 22.90 -30.28
C THR A 297 -17.29 22.60 -31.45
N ASP A 298 -16.89 21.73 -32.41
CA ASP A 298 -17.76 21.26 -33.49
C ASP A 298 -18.66 20.10 -33.02
N VAL A 299 -19.97 20.33 -32.91
CA VAL A 299 -20.92 19.33 -32.42
C VAL A 299 -20.93 18.06 -33.26
N ASN A 300 -20.72 18.15 -34.59
CA ASN A 300 -20.74 16.98 -35.47
C ASN A 300 -19.48 16.13 -35.28
N GLN A 301 -18.30 16.75 -35.15
CA GLN A 301 -17.03 16.06 -34.87
C GLN A 301 -17.08 15.42 -33.48
N ARG A 302 -17.55 16.13 -32.47
CA ARG A 302 -17.68 15.62 -31.09
C ARG A 302 -18.61 14.41 -31.05
N GLN A 303 -19.79 14.49 -31.66
CA GLN A 303 -20.72 13.35 -31.72
C GLN A 303 -20.16 12.17 -32.55
N ALA A 304 -19.40 12.43 -33.62
CA ALA A 304 -18.73 11.38 -34.39
C ALA A 304 -17.69 10.66 -33.52
N PHE A 305 -16.89 11.41 -32.76
CA PHE A 305 -15.88 10.83 -31.86
C PHE A 305 -16.54 9.99 -30.75
N VAL A 306 -17.63 10.48 -30.14
CA VAL A 306 -18.43 9.73 -29.15
C VAL A 306 -18.99 8.42 -29.76
N ARG A 307 -19.54 8.47 -30.99
CA ARG A 307 -20.01 7.25 -31.68
C ARG A 307 -18.89 6.24 -31.91
N HIS A 308 -17.72 6.67 -32.35
CA HIS A 308 -16.56 5.78 -32.54
C HIS A 308 -16.19 5.09 -31.22
N LEU A 309 -16.06 5.82 -30.13
CA LEU A 309 -15.71 5.26 -28.82
C LEU A 309 -16.75 4.25 -28.32
N THR A 310 -18.03 4.60 -28.38
CA THR A 310 -19.11 3.73 -27.89
C THR A 310 -19.30 2.48 -28.75
N GLU A 311 -19.05 2.58 -30.06
CA GLU A 311 -19.03 1.42 -30.96
C GLU A 311 -17.88 0.46 -30.58
N ARG A 312 -16.69 0.96 -30.26
CA ARG A 312 -15.57 0.12 -29.80
C ARG A 312 -15.86 -0.57 -28.49
N VAL A 313 -16.44 0.15 -27.52
CA VAL A 313 -16.85 -0.44 -26.24
C VAL A 313 -17.82 -1.62 -26.47
N ARG A 314 -18.83 -1.45 -27.32
CA ARG A 314 -19.79 -2.52 -27.65
C ARG A 314 -19.17 -3.69 -28.41
N THR A 315 -18.35 -3.38 -29.44
CA THR A 315 -17.77 -4.38 -30.32
C THR A 315 -16.81 -5.32 -29.59
N TYR A 316 -16.00 -4.76 -28.71
CA TYR A 316 -14.94 -5.52 -28.02
C TYR A 316 -15.33 -5.94 -26.59
N GLY A 317 -16.45 -5.47 -26.06
CA GLY A 317 -16.85 -5.75 -24.68
C GLY A 317 -15.90 -5.16 -23.65
N ILE A 318 -15.43 -3.92 -23.90
CA ILE A 318 -14.52 -3.18 -23.01
C ILE A 318 -15.29 -2.74 -21.78
N ASP A 319 -14.71 -2.87 -20.58
CA ASP A 319 -15.36 -2.59 -19.31
C ASP A 319 -15.43 -1.10 -18.96
N GLY A 320 -14.73 -0.25 -19.70
CA GLY A 320 -14.76 1.20 -19.50
C GLY A 320 -13.86 1.99 -20.44
N LEU A 321 -14.00 3.31 -20.34
CA LEU A 321 -13.11 4.28 -20.97
C LEU A 321 -12.45 5.14 -19.90
N ASN A 322 -11.19 5.46 -20.12
CA ASN A 322 -10.41 6.40 -19.31
C ASN A 322 -9.98 7.57 -20.17
N ILE A 323 -10.65 8.71 -20.00
CA ILE A 323 -10.39 9.92 -20.80
C ILE A 323 -9.18 10.65 -20.22
N ASP A 324 -8.17 10.83 -21.06
CA ASP A 324 -6.89 11.42 -20.71
C ASP A 324 -6.53 12.51 -21.73
N PHE A 325 -7.26 13.61 -21.67
CA PHE A 325 -7.03 14.78 -22.52
C PHE A 325 -6.14 15.79 -21.79
N GLU A 326 -4.99 16.03 -22.37
CA GLU A 326 -3.97 16.93 -21.83
C GLU A 326 -3.77 18.16 -22.74
N ASN A 327 -3.18 19.21 -22.17
CA ASN A 327 -2.83 20.43 -22.91
C ASN A 327 -4.03 21.02 -23.68
N MET A 328 -5.21 21.03 -23.05
CA MET A 328 -6.42 21.68 -23.60
C MET A 328 -6.38 23.18 -23.35
N MET A 329 -7.12 23.93 -24.16
CA MET A 329 -7.26 25.39 -23.97
C MET A 329 -8.22 25.66 -22.81
N PRO A 330 -7.96 26.67 -21.94
CA PRO A 330 -8.87 27.02 -20.84
C PRO A 330 -10.29 27.34 -21.28
N GLU A 331 -10.47 27.97 -22.46
CA GLU A 331 -11.77 28.28 -23.05
C GLU A 331 -12.59 27.03 -23.43
N ASP A 332 -11.97 25.87 -23.58
CA ASP A 332 -12.66 24.62 -23.91
C ASP A 332 -13.42 23.98 -22.72
N ARG A 333 -13.41 24.60 -21.54
CA ARG A 333 -14.04 24.09 -20.32
C ARG A 333 -15.48 23.60 -20.54
N ASN A 334 -16.33 24.42 -21.16
CA ASN A 334 -17.71 24.05 -21.41
C ASN A 334 -17.84 22.98 -22.50
N ALA A 335 -17.00 23.02 -23.52
CA ALA A 335 -16.99 22.08 -24.62
C ALA A 335 -16.48 20.69 -24.18
N PHE A 336 -15.45 20.64 -23.33
CA PHE A 336 -14.97 19.41 -22.73
C PHE A 336 -16.02 18.78 -21.79
N THR A 337 -16.66 19.61 -20.95
CA THR A 337 -17.79 19.15 -20.12
C THR A 337 -18.92 18.57 -20.99
N ALA A 338 -19.29 19.24 -22.09
CA ALA A 338 -20.30 18.74 -23.01
C ALA A 338 -19.88 17.41 -23.68
N PHE A 339 -18.62 17.23 -24.02
CA PHE A 339 -18.09 15.96 -24.53
C PHE A 339 -18.27 14.81 -23.51
N ILE A 340 -17.97 15.05 -22.23
CA ILE A 340 -18.16 14.05 -21.17
C ILE A 340 -19.64 13.74 -20.96
N ILE A 341 -20.53 14.74 -21.04
CA ILE A 341 -21.99 14.53 -20.98
C ILE A 341 -22.47 13.68 -22.16
N ASP A 342 -22.08 14.04 -23.40
CA ASP A 342 -22.44 13.28 -24.60
C ASP A 342 -21.99 11.83 -24.52
N LEU A 343 -20.77 11.60 -24.02
CA LEU A 343 -20.20 10.25 -23.87
C LEU A 343 -20.91 9.46 -22.76
N HIS A 344 -21.16 10.08 -21.59
CA HIS A 344 -21.94 9.49 -20.51
C HIS A 344 -23.31 9.04 -21.00
N ASP A 345 -24.05 9.91 -21.72
CA ASP A 345 -25.37 9.60 -22.21
C ASP A 345 -25.36 8.46 -23.24
N ALA A 346 -24.37 8.43 -24.13
CA ALA A 346 -24.19 7.36 -25.10
C ALA A 346 -23.81 6.01 -24.45
N MET A 347 -23.18 6.05 -23.29
CA MET A 347 -22.77 4.85 -22.53
C MET A 347 -23.84 4.35 -21.54
N LYS A 348 -24.90 5.09 -21.25
CA LYS A 348 -25.95 4.69 -20.27
C LYS A 348 -26.52 3.28 -20.45
N SER A 349 -26.60 2.80 -21.69
CA SER A 349 -27.10 1.46 -22.01
C SER A 349 -26.03 0.37 -22.10
N ILE A 350 -24.77 0.73 -21.82
CA ILE A 350 -23.61 -0.16 -21.91
C ILE A 350 -23.11 -0.39 -20.47
N PRO A 351 -22.89 -1.63 -20.04
CA PRO A 351 -22.36 -1.92 -18.70
C PRO A 351 -20.85 -1.63 -18.62
N ALA A 352 -20.46 -0.40 -18.99
CA ALA A 352 -19.07 0.06 -19.01
C ALA A 352 -18.91 1.37 -18.23
N LYS A 353 -17.76 1.56 -17.62
CA LYS A 353 -17.44 2.72 -16.77
C LYS A 353 -16.83 3.86 -17.58
N LEU A 354 -17.09 5.08 -17.16
CA LEU A 354 -16.46 6.28 -17.67
C LEU A 354 -15.61 6.92 -16.57
N SER A 355 -14.31 7.05 -16.80
CA SER A 355 -13.39 7.77 -15.92
C SER A 355 -12.70 8.91 -16.66
N VAL A 356 -12.39 10.00 -15.95
CA VAL A 356 -11.76 11.19 -16.51
C VAL A 356 -10.54 11.55 -15.68
N ASN A 357 -9.38 11.65 -16.33
CA ASN A 357 -8.14 12.11 -15.71
C ASN A 357 -8.16 13.63 -15.59
N VAL A 358 -7.77 14.14 -14.43
CA VAL A 358 -7.69 15.56 -14.14
C VAL A 358 -6.39 15.88 -13.39
N SER A 359 -5.82 17.05 -13.64
CA SER A 359 -4.69 17.58 -12.84
C SER A 359 -5.21 18.15 -11.51
N PRO A 360 -4.38 18.20 -10.44
CA PRO A 360 -4.73 18.88 -9.19
C PRO A 360 -5.03 20.37 -9.42
N ASP A 361 -6.19 20.83 -8.95
CA ASP A 361 -6.57 22.25 -9.03
C ASP A 361 -5.80 23.08 -8.00
N LEU A 362 -4.72 23.66 -8.42
CA LEU A 362 -3.85 24.52 -7.61
C LEU A 362 -3.83 25.98 -8.12
N GLY A 363 -4.87 26.38 -8.86
CA GLY A 363 -5.08 27.74 -9.34
C GLY A 363 -4.19 28.12 -10.53
N THR A 364 -3.85 27.18 -11.40
CA THR A 364 -3.09 27.41 -12.63
C THR A 364 -4.00 27.42 -13.85
N ASP A 365 -3.61 28.14 -14.93
CA ASP A 365 -4.34 28.13 -16.20
C ASP A 365 -4.48 26.73 -16.81
N TRP A 366 -3.51 25.85 -16.55
CA TRP A 366 -3.50 24.47 -16.98
C TRP A 366 -4.72 23.67 -16.50
N THR A 367 -5.26 24.01 -15.33
CA THR A 367 -6.40 23.32 -14.70
C THR A 367 -7.73 24.03 -14.96
N ALA A 368 -7.72 25.23 -15.53
CA ALA A 368 -8.91 26.04 -15.76
C ALA A 368 -9.95 25.38 -16.71
N VAL A 369 -9.50 24.44 -17.55
CA VAL A 369 -10.36 23.68 -18.48
C VAL A 369 -11.24 22.65 -17.75
N PHE A 370 -10.90 22.22 -16.53
CA PHE A 370 -11.68 21.20 -15.82
C PHE A 370 -12.79 21.82 -14.97
N ASP A 371 -14.03 21.45 -15.24
CA ASP A 371 -15.15 21.63 -14.32
C ASP A 371 -15.29 20.39 -13.44
N TYR A 372 -14.50 20.32 -12.39
CA TYR A 372 -14.42 19.12 -11.53
C TYR A 372 -15.79 18.67 -11.01
N SER A 373 -16.65 19.62 -10.64
CA SER A 373 -18.00 19.32 -10.15
C SER A 373 -18.89 18.73 -11.24
N ALA A 374 -18.91 19.34 -12.43
CA ALA A 374 -19.70 18.84 -13.55
C ALA A 374 -19.14 17.50 -14.07
N LEU A 375 -17.82 17.34 -14.16
CA LEU A 375 -17.19 16.07 -14.53
C LEU A 375 -17.56 14.95 -13.54
N ALA A 376 -17.52 15.22 -12.22
CA ALA A 376 -17.90 14.24 -11.19
C ALA A 376 -19.39 13.86 -11.22
N GLN A 377 -20.27 14.72 -11.75
CA GLN A 377 -21.69 14.38 -11.94
C GLN A 377 -21.90 13.38 -13.07
N HIS A 378 -21.13 13.47 -14.15
CA HIS A 378 -21.33 12.73 -15.38
C HIS A 378 -20.36 11.57 -15.59
N ALA A 379 -19.19 11.54 -14.94
CA ALA A 379 -18.30 10.39 -14.93
C ALA A 379 -18.60 9.44 -13.76
N ASP A 380 -18.31 8.14 -13.93
CA ASP A 380 -18.30 7.17 -12.83
C ASP A 380 -17.15 7.46 -11.86
N TYR A 381 -15.98 7.85 -12.40
CA TYR A 381 -14.77 8.15 -11.62
C TYR A 381 -14.02 9.37 -12.15
N ILE A 382 -13.42 10.10 -11.21
CA ILE A 382 -12.44 11.15 -11.49
C ILE A 382 -11.08 10.63 -11.04
N VAL A 383 -10.12 10.59 -11.95
CA VAL A 383 -8.76 10.13 -11.69
C VAL A 383 -7.87 11.34 -11.49
N LEU A 384 -7.49 11.61 -10.26
CA LEU A 384 -6.57 12.71 -9.91
C LEU A 384 -5.14 12.31 -10.24
N MET A 385 -4.52 12.96 -11.20
CA MET A 385 -3.10 12.75 -11.56
C MET A 385 -2.19 13.35 -10.47
N GLY A 386 -1.87 12.55 -9.45
CA GLY A 386 -1.09 12.94 -8.28
C GLY A 386 0.42 12.94 -8.53
N TYR A 387 0.85 13.46 -9.68
CA TYR A 387 2.25 13.54 -10.09
C TYR A 387 2.50 14.77 -10.97
N ASP A 388 3.77 14.96 -11.35
CA ASP A 388 4.27 16.14 -12.07
C ASP A 388 4.16 17.46 -11.27
N GLU A 389 4.25 17.39 -9.91
CA GLU A 389 4.47 18.57 -9.07
C GLU A 389 5.65 19.40 -9.59
N HIS A 390 6.76 18.72 -9.91
CA HIS A 390 7.90 19.27 -10.65
C HIS A 390 8.14 18.41 -11.89
N TRP A 391 7.76 18.93 -13.03
CA TRP A 391 7.81 18.27 -14.33
C TRP A 391 9.09 18.62 -15.11
N GLY A 392 9.30 18.03 -16.29
CA GLY A 392 10.53 18.16 -17.08
C GLY A 392 10.94 19.58 -17.45
N GLY A 393 9.98 20.49 -17.55
CA GLY A 393 10.19 21.91 -17.82
C GLY A 393 10.18 22.81 -16.59
N SER A 394 10.06 22.26 -15.37
CA SER A 394 10.06 23.06 -14.15
C SER A 394 11.35 23.86 -13.98
N PRO A 395 11.27 25.15 -13.61
CA PRO A 395 12.45 25.99 -13.40
C PRO A 395 13.22 25.62 -12.13
N ILE A 396 12.57 24.89 -11.22
CA ILE A 396 13.11 24.49 -9.91
C ILE A 396 13.06 22.95 -9.81
N ALA A 397 14.17 22.38 -9.36
CA ALA A 397 14.22 20.93 -9.08
C ALA A 397 13.41 20.59 -7.82
N GLY A 398 12.66 19.50 -7.89
CA GLY A 398 11.84 19.05 -6.77
C GLY A 398 11.27 17.64 -6.97
N SER A 399 10.43 17.25 -6.03
CA SER A 399 9.68 16.00 -6.07
C SER A 399 8.67 15.97 -7.23
N VAL A 400 8.42 14.81 -7.80
CA VAL A 400 7.32 14.61 -8.75
C VAL A 400 5.96 14.54 -8.04
N SER A 401 5.94 14.22 -6.74
CA SER A 401 4.71 14.02 -5.96
C SER A 401 5.02 14.04 -4.46
N SER A 402 5.22 15.22 -3.89
CA SER A 402 5.39 15.32 -2.44
C SER A 402 4.05 15.11 -1.70
N LEU A 403 4.11 14.56 -0.49
CA LEU A 403 2.90 14.28 0.30
C LEU A 403 2.05 15.53 0.59
N PRO A 404 2.61 16.71 0.96
CA PRO A 404 1.80 17.91 1.19
C PRO A 404 1.13 18.45 -0.07
N TRP A 405 1.82 18.41 -1.22
CA TRP A 405 1.25 18.81 -2.50
C TRP A 405 0.12 17.88 -2.92
N LEU A 406 0.34 16.57 -2.81
CA LEU A 406 -0.68 15.55 -3.12
C LEU A 406 -1.91 15.69 -2.23
N ARG A 407 -1.70 15.92 -0.92
CA ARG A 407 -2.77 16.18 0.05
C ARG A 407 -3.61 17.38 -0.35
N LEU A 408 -2.95 18.50 -0.66
CA LEU A 408 -3.64 19.72 -1.07
C LEU A 408 -4.49 19.50 -2.33
N GLY A 409 -3.94 18.81 -3.34
CA GLY A 409 -4.66 18.49 -4.57
C GLY A 409 -5.86 17.59 -4.32
N LEU A 410 -5.68 16.52 -3.53
CA LEU A 410 -6.77 15.60 -3.19
C LEU A 410 -7.88 16.30 -2.37
N GLU A 411 -7.53 17.01 -1.31
CA GLU A 411 -8.51 17.70 -0.46
C GLU A 411 -9.25 18.81 -1.21
N THR A 412 -8.60 19.44 -2.20
CA THR A 412 -9.24 20.43 -3.08
C THR A 412 -10.25 19.75 -4.01
N LEU A 413 -9.91 18.62 -4.61
CA LEU A 413 -10.85 17.85 -5.45
C LEU A 413 -12.04 17.33 -4.63
N LEU A 414 -11.83 16.85 -3.42
CA LEU A 414 -12.87 16.30 -2.54
C LEU A 414 -13.94 17.34 -2.12
N LYS A 415 -13.68 18.64 -2.27
CA LYS A 415 -14.70 19.68 -2.12
C LYS A 415 -15.68 19.75 -3.30
N GLN A 416 -15.32 19.14 -4.45
CA GLN A 416 -16.04 19.22 -5.72
C GLN A 416 -16.54 17.84 -6.21
N ALA A 417 -15.94 16.74 -5.74
CA ALA A 417 -16.26 15.38 -6.14
C ALA A 417 -16.43 14.46 -4.92
N PRO A 418 -17.42 13.55 -4.91
CA PRO A 418 -17.56 12.56 -3.85
C PRO A 418 -16.33 11.64 -3.78
N ALA A 419 -15.82 11.36 -2.58
CA ALA A 419 -14.65 10.49 -2.39
C ALA A 419 -14.83 9.11 -3.06
N SER A 420 -16.03 8.54 -3.01
CA SER A 420 -16.36 7.25 -3.65
C SER A 420 -16.25 7.25 -5.18
N LYS A 421 -16.01 8.41 -5.80
CA LYS A 421 -15.74 8.55 -7.24
C LYS A 421 -14.29 8.93 -7.55
N VAL A 422 -13.44 9.17 -6.54
CA VAL A 422 -12.07 9.62 -6.75
C VAL A 422 -11.11 8.44 -6.77
N ILE A 423 -10.29 8.37 -7.82
CA ILE A 423 -9.12 7.48 -7.93
C ILE A 423 -7.87 8.36 -7.85
N LEU A 424 -6.96 8.05 -6.95
CA LEU A 424 -5.70 8.79 -6.79
C LEU A 424 -4.60 8.12 -7.60
N ALA A 425 -4.14 8.77 -8.66
CA ALA A 425 -3.05 8.26 -9.49
C ALA A 425 -1.69 8.65 -8.92
N LEU A 426 -0.80 7.66 -8.77
CA LEU A 426 0.51 7.75 -8.15
C LEU A 426 1.62 7.46 -9.17
N PRO A 427 2.80 8.09 -9.05
CA PRO A 427 3.90 7.87 -9.98
C PRO A 427 4.65 6.57 -9.67
N LEU A 428 4.99 5.81 -10.71
CA LEU A 428 5.99 4.75 -10.67
C LEU A 428 7.31 5.19 -11.34
N TYR A 429 7.58 6.48 -11.26
CA TYR A 429 8.78 7.13 -11.75
C TYR A 429 9.18 8.28 -10.83
N THR A 430 10.41 8.75 -10.99
CA THR A 430 10.89 10.02 -10.42
C THR A 430 11.75 10.77 -11.43
N ARG A 431 12.37 11.88 -11.01
CA ARG A 431 13.27 12.67 -11.85
C ARG A 431 14.67 12.73 -11.27
N ASN A 432 15.66 12.47 -12.13
CA ASN A 432 17.05 12.82 -11.83
C ASN A 432 17.33 14.26 -12.29
N TRP A 433 17.47 15.15 -11.36
CA TRP A 433 17.74 16.57 -11.63
C TRP A 433 19.24 16.81 -11.69
N LYS A 434 19.73 17.22 -12.86
CA LYS A 434 21.15 17.48 -13.15
C LYS A 434 21.38 18.98 -13.23
N GLN A 435 22.33 19.49 -12.44
CA GLN A 435 22.69 20.91 -12.45
C GLN A 435 24.17 21.07 -12.77
N ASP A 436 24.48 21.90 -13.76
CA ASP A 436 25.85 22.21 -14.16
C ASP A 436 26.47 23.33 -13.29
N ALA A 437 27.75 23.65 -13.55
CA ALA A 437 28.50 24.68 -12.84
C ALA A 437 27.90 26.10 -13.04
N ASN A 438 27.11 26.32 -14.09
CA ASN A 438 26.46 27.61 -14.39
C ASN A 438 25.06 27.68 -13.75
N GLY A 439 24.62 26.65 -13.04
CA GLY A 439 23.30 26.59 -12.41
C GLY A 439 22.17 26.14 -13.34
N LEU A 440 22.47 25.80 -14.62
CA LEU A 440 21.47 25.27 -15.54
C LEU A 440 20.98 23.90 -15.05
N THR A 441 19.68 23.81 -14.81
CA THR A 441 19.04 22.59 -14.34
C THR A 441 18.33 21.89 -15.48
N LYS A 442 18.55 20.57 -15.62
CA LYS A 442 17.84 19.67 -16.53
C LYS A 442 17.34 18.47 -15.74
N SER A 443 16.24 17.89 -16.15
CA SER A 443 15.75 16.66 -15.55
C SER A 443 15.54 15.56 -16.57
N GLU A 444 15.58 14.34 -16.08
CA GLU A 444 15.34 13.11 -16.81
C GLU A 444 14.40 12.24 -16.00
N ASP A 445 13.32 11.75 -16.63
CA ASP A 445 12.42 10.78 -16.01
C ASP A 445 13.16 9.46 -15.88
N ILE A 446 13.08 8.86 -14.73
CA ILE A 446 13.66 7.55 -14.47
C ILE A 446 12.67 6.65 -13.74
N SER A 447 12.64 5.38 -14.13
CA SER A 447 11.86 4.36 -13.42
C SER A 447 12.39 4.15 -12.00
N LEU A 448 11.57 3.57 -11.11
CA LEU A 448 12.00 3.24 -9.74
C LEU A 448 13.14 2.22 -9.73
N LEU A 449 13.18 1.32 -10.72
CA LEU A 449 14.32 0.42 -10.92
C LEU A 449 15.61 1.19 -11.20
N LYS A 450 15.54 2.17 -12.11
CA LYS A 450 16.72 3.00 -12.45
C LYS A 450 17.12 3.92 -11.32
N GLN A 451 16.15 4.46 -10.58
CA GLN A 451 16.38 5.21 -9.34
C GLN A 451 17.21 4.39 -8.35
N ASN A 452 16.75 3.15 -8.07
CA ASN A 452 17.42 2.26 -7.11
C ASN A 452 18.82 1.87 -7.58
N GLU A 453 19.00 1.62 -8.89
CA GLU A 453 20.33 1.39 -9.48
C GLU A 453 21.26 2.59 -9.23
N LEU A 454 20.80 3.81 -9.50
CA LEU A 454 21.60 5.03 -9.28
C LEU A 454 21.97 5.20 -7.81
N VAL A 455 21.01 5.06 -6.90
CA VAL A 455 21.26 5.18 -5.46
C VAL A 455 22.33 4.21 -4.99
N LEU A 456 22.24 2.95 -5.42
CA LEU A 456 23.16 1.89 -5.00
C LEU A 456 24.53 2.02 -5.67
N THR A 457 24.60 2.29 -6.98
CA THR A 457 25.86 2.32 -7.73
C THR A 457 26.67 3.60 -7.50
N LYS A 458 25.98 4.72 -7.23
CA LYS A 458 26.63 6.00 -6.91
C LYS A 458 26.82 6.21 -5.41
N ASN A 459 26.47 5.22 -4.58
CA ASN A 459 26.54 5.28 -3.10
C ASN A 459 25.86 6.55 -2.56
N VAL A 460 24.66 6.87 -3.04
CA VAL A 460 23.93 8.07 -2.64
C VAL A 460 23.48 7.94 -1.20
N THR A 461 23.88 8.89 -0.35
CA THR A 461 23.31 8.98 0.99
C THR A 461 21.91 9.54 0.89
N THR A 462 20.93 8.77 1.33
CA THR A 462 19.52 9.15 1.35
C THR A 462 19.09 9.52 2.75
N LEU A 463 18.31 10.60 2.87
CA LEU A 463 17.71 11.05 4.13
C LEU A 463 16.19 11.10 3.95
N TRP A 464 15.47 10.55 4.90
CA TRP A 464 14.03 10.65 4.93
C TRP A 464 13.60 12.06 5.37
N ASP A 465 12.73 12.69 4.58
CA ASP A 465 12.09 13.96 4.91
C ASP A 465 10.63 13.68 5.30
N ASP A 466 10.32 13.75 6.59
CA ASP A 466 8.99 13.47 7.13
C ASP A 466 7.92 14.44 6.57
N ARG A 467 8.32 15.68 6.26
CA ARG A 467 7.41 16.68 5.68
C ARG A 467 7.02 16.34 4.25
N LEU A 468 7.98 15.89 3.45
CA LEU A 468 7.72 15.53 2.04
C LEU A 468 7.16 14.10 1.91
N GLY A 469 7.34 13.25 2.93
CA GLY A 469 7.02 11.84 2.88
C GLY A 469 7.88 11.08 1.87
N GLN A 470 9.17 11.46 1.72
CA GLN A 470 10.08 10.91 0.73
C GLN A 470 11.52 10.90 1.22
N TYR A 471 12.34 10.02 0.64
CA TYR A 471 13.79 10.14 0.73
C TYR A 471 14.29 11.20 -0.23
N TYR A 472 15.23 12.02 0.22
CA TYR A 472 16.04 12.91 -0.61
C TYR A 472 17.47 12.39 -0.71
N GLY A 473 18.06 12.44 -1.89
CA GLY A 473 19.44 12.09 -2.14
C GLY A 473 20.14 13.03 -3.11
N GLN A 474 21.46 13.18 -2.93
CA GLN A 474 22.30 13.98 -3.82
C GLN A 474 23.60 13.24 -4.10
N TYR A 475 24.10 13.35 -5.33
CA TYR A 475 25.39 12.81 -5.74
C TYR A 475 26.02 13.66 -6.83
N TYR A 476 27.33 13.50 -7.02
CA TYR A 476 28.07 14.16 -8.09
C TYR A 476 28.51 13.12 -9.12
N ASP A 477 28.27 13.43 -10.40
CA ASP A 477 28.67 12.58 -11.51
C ASP A 477 29.06 13.42 -12.73
N SER A 478 30.25 13.16 -13.30
CA SER A 478 30.76 13.84 -14.51
C SER A 478 30.70 15.36 -14.42
N GLY A 479 31.00 15.95 -13.25
CA GLY A 479 30.99 17.38 -13.00
C GLY A 479 29.60 18.00 -12.78
N LEU A 480 28.55 17.18 -12.75
CA LEU A 480 27.16 17.62 -12.50
C LEU A 480 26.74 17.26 -11.08
N SER A 481 26.01 18.17 -10.43
CA SER A 481 25.27 17.88 -9.21
C SER A 481 23.94 17.23 -9.59
N ASN A 482 23.67 16.05 -9.06
CA ASN A 482 22.45 15.29 -9.28
C ASN A 482 21.63 15.24 -7.99
N ARG A 483 20.32 15.48 -8.09
CA ARG A 483 19.37 15.45 -6.96
C ARG A 483 18.19 14.56 -7.29
N LEU A 484 17.75 13.79 -6.29
CA LEU A 484 16.66 12.84 -6.38
C LEU A 484 15.71 13.01 -5.20
N TRP A 485 14.42 13.04 -5.45
CA TRP A 485 13.35 12.80 -4.48
C TRP A 485 12.78 11.43 -4.81
N LEU A 486 13.02 10.47 -3.94
CA LEU A 486 12.75 9.07 -4.25
C LEU A 486 11.28 8.73 -4.09
N GLU A 487 10.76 7.98 -5.06
CA GLU A 487 9.55 7.21 -4.89
C GLU A 487 9.92 5.75 -4.56
N ASP A 488 9.30 5.20 -3.54
CA ASP A 488 9.54 3.83 -3.09
C ASP A 488 8.34 3.29 -2.31
N GLY A 489 8.44 2.07 -1.77
CA GLY A 489 7.37 1.49 -0.97
C GLY A 489 6.98 2.33 0.25
N ARG A 490 7.91 3.12 0.84
CA ARG A 490 7.60 3.98 2.00
C ARG A 490 6.78 5.21 1.58
N SER A 491 7.23 5.93 0.55
CA SER A 491 6.52 7.11 0.04
C SER A 491 5.13 6.74 -0.50
N LEU A 492 5.02 5.63 -1.24
CA LEU A 492 3.75 5.12 -1.74
C LEU A 492 2.79 4.72 -0.60
N SER A 493 3.30 4.06 0.47
CA SER A 493 2.46 3.72 1.64
C SER A 493 1.87 4.95 2.30
N GLN A 494 2.62 6.05 2.43
CA GLN A 494 2.11 7.31 2.98
C GLN A 494 1.01 7.92 2.09
N LYS A 495 1.16 7.86 0.77
CA LYS A 495 0.17 8.35 -0.21
C LYS A 495 -1.09 7.48 -0.24
N ILE A 496 -0.94 6.16 -0.13
CA ILE A 496 -2.07 5.22 0.02
C ILE A 496 -2.82 5.54 1.33
N SER A 497 -2.11 5.67 2.45
CA SER A 497 -2.74 6.02 3.73
C SER A 497 -3.51 7.35 3.68
N LEU A 498 -3.03 8.33 2.91
CA LEU A 498 -3.75 9.58 2.66
C LEU A 498 -5.09 9.31 1.92
N GLY A 499 -5.09 8.48 0.88
CA GLY A 499 -6.30 8.11 0.15
C GLY A 499 -7.30 7.33 1.01
N GLU A 500 -6.82 6.36 1.78
CA GLU A 500 -7.64 5.55 2.69
C GLU A 500 -8.29 6.41 3.80
N LEU A 501 -7.58 7.43 4.30
CA LEU A 501 -8.14 8.38 5.28
C LEU A 501 -9.40 9.08 4.75
N HIS A 502 -9.48 9.30 3.46
CA HIS A 502 -10.61 9.95 2.80
C HIS A 502 -11.60 8.94 2.18
N ALA A 503 -11.38 7.63 2.31
CA ALA A 503 -12.22 6.58 1.75
C ALA A 503 -12.49 6.76 0.24
N ILE A 504 -11.44 7.00 -0.55
CA ILE A 504 -11.54 7.16 -2.00
C ILE A 504 -11.81 5.81 -2.71
N ALA A 505 -12.20 5.85 -3.99
CA ALA A 505 -12.59 4.67 -4.76
C ALA A 505 -11.41 3.72 -5.08
N GLY A 506 -10.18 4.25 -5.12
CA GLY A 506 -9.00 3.44 -5.44
C GLY A 506 -7.81 4.25 -5.89
N TYR A 507 -6.86 3.55 -6.53
CA TYR A 507 -5.57 4.10 -6.94
C TYR A 507 -5.28 3.82 -8.41
N GLY A 508 -4.48 4.70 -9.03
CA GLY A 508 -3.91 4.50 -10.34
C GLY A 508 -2.39 4.52 -10.30
N TYR A 509 -1.72 3.94 -11.29
CA TYR A 509 -0.26 3.82 -11.30
C TYR A 509 0.30 4.19 -12.66
N TRP A 510 0.94 5.35 -12.73
CA TRP A 510 1.59 5.85 -13.94
C TRP A 510 3.10 5.61 -13.86
N TYR A 511 3.68 4.76 -14.67
CA TYR A 511 3.09 3.75 -15.55
C TYR A 511 3.66 2.36 -15.20
N MET A 512 2.97 1.32 -15.61
CA MET A 512 3.40 -0.06 -15.35
C MET A 512 4.75 -0.36 -15.99
N GLY A 513 5.59 -1.15 -15.30
CA GLY A 513 6.94 -1.52 -15.73
C GLY A 513 8.04 -0.59 -15.20
N GLY A 514 7.67 0.49 -14.49
CA GLY A 514 8.62 1.35 -13.76
C GLY A 514 8.87 0.94 -12.31
N GLU A 515 8.03 0.07 -11.76
CA GLU A 515 8.00 -0.31 -10.35
C GLU A 515 9.21 -1.12 -9.89
N SER A 516 9.68 -0.85 -8.67
CA SER A 516 10.64 -1.69 -7.95
C SER A 516 9.93 -2.79 -7.14
N ALA A 517 10.68 -3.77 -6.64
CA ALA A 517 10.15 -4.97 -5.99
C ALA A 517 9.34 -4.69 -4.71
N ASP A 518 9.56 -3.57 -4.06
CA ASP A 518 8.89 -3.14 -2.84
C ASP A 518 7.51 -2.51 -3.09
N VAL A 519 7.18 -2.07 -4.31
CA VAL A 519 5.95 -1.32 -4.63
C VAL A 519 4.70 -2.11 -4.26
N TRP A 520 4.49 -3.27 -4.88
CA TRP A 520 3.23 -3.99 -4.72
C TRP A 520 3.00 -4.57 -3.33
N PRO A 521 4.03 -5.13 -2.66
CA PRO A 521 3.88 -5.52 -1.25
C PRO A 521 3.53 -4.33 -0.34
N SER A 522 4.14 -3.15 -0.58
CA SER A 522 3.87 -1.94 0.21
C SER A 522 2.47 -1.39 -0.02
N VAL A 523 2.01 -1.31 -1.28
CA VAL A 523 0.63 -0.94 -1.63
C VAL A 523 -0.37 -1.85 -0.95
N ARG A 524 -0.19 -3.18 -1.07
CA ARG A 524 -1.04 -4.18 -0.42
C ARG A 524 -1.10 -3.98 1.08
N ASN A 525 0.06 -3.82 1.71
CA ASN A 525 0.17 -3.65 3.15
C ASN A 525 -0.50 -2.36 3.64
N ALA A 526 -0.34 -1.25 2.92
CA ALA A 526 -0.95 0.03 3.28
C ALA A 526 -2.49 -0.03 3.21
N ILE A 527 -3.07 -0.58 2.13
CA ILE A 527 -4.51 -0.79 2.01
C ILE A 527 -5.02 -1.75 3.09
N ARG A 528 -4.30 -2.86 3.33
CA ARG A 528 -4.65 -3.82 4.38
C ARG A 528 -4.64 -3.17 5.76
N PHE A 529 -3.58 -2.48 6.10
CA PHE A 529 -3.42 -1.84 7.39
C PHE A 529 -4.51 -0.78 7.63
N SER A 530 -4.77 0.08 6.65
CA SER A 530 -5.80 1.12 6.75
C SER A 530 -7.23 0.57 6.86
N SER A 531 -7.46 -0.68 6.43
CA SER A 531 -8.79 -1.30 6.54
C SER A 531 -9.16 -1.77 7.94
N TYR A 532 -8.21 -1.81 8.85
CA TYR A 532 -8.49 -2.21 10.23
C TYR A 532 -9.16 -1.10 11.04
N ASN A 533 -10.11 -1.49 11.86
CA ASN A 533 -10.72 -0.62 12.86
C ASN A 533 -10.68 -1.32 14.22
N PHE A 534 -9.70 -0.95 15.05
CA PHE A 534 -9.53 -1.47 16.41
C PHE A 534 -10.19 -0.56 17.45
N SER A 535 -11.30 0.09 17.12
CA SER A 535 -12.08 0.82 18.11
C SER A 535 -12.60 -0.15 19.18
N SER A 536 -12.49 0.25 20.43
CA SER A 536 -13.01 -0.49 21.61
C SER A 536 -14.49 -0.22 21.79
#